data_c8d6638dd15f2dc19d80b990bb51f491
#
_entry.id   c8d6638dd15f2dc19d80b990bb51f491
#
_cell.length_a   1.000
_cell.length_b   1.000
_cell.length_c   1.000
_cell.angle_alpha   90.00
_cell.angle_beta   90.00
_cell.angle_gamma   90.00
#
_symmetry.space_group_name_H-M   'P 1'
#
loop_
_entity.id
_entity.type
_entity.pdbx_description
1 polymer ?
#
loop_
_entity_poly.entity_id
_entity_poly.type
_entity_poly.pdbx_seq_one_letter_code
_entity_poly.pdbx_strand_id
1 'polypeptide(L)'
;MRIGIVGQGYVGTAIKVGFEPHYELETYDAFDESKSTGNLADLVVECEVIFVCVPTPMNKDGTCHTDIVESVVDRINSKRQGYLRTALKHDTIVVLKSTVPPGTTDRLNKKYKKYKNISVIFNPEFLTEANFIEDFKNQ
;
A
#
# COMPACT_ATOMS: atom_id res chain seq x y z
N MET A 1 2.30 11.67 -12.16
CA MET A 1 1.72 10.69 -11.23
C MET A 1 2.79 10.34 -10.21
N ARG A 2 2.50 10.51 -8.95
CA ARG A 2 3.40 10.16 -7.84
C ARG A 2 2.85 8.90 -7.16
N ILE A 3 3.74 7.96 -6.85
CA ILE A 3 3.38 6.64 -6.31
C ILE A 3 3.92 6.52 -4.89
N GLY A 4 3.07 6.11 -3.96
CA GLY A 4 3.44 5.79 -2.59
C GLY A 4 3.63 4.29 -2.39
N ILE A 5 4.59 3.90 -1.55
CA ILE A 5 4.82 2.50 -1.18
C ILE A 5 4.90 2.41 0.34
N VAL A 6 3.99 1.66 0.95
CA VAL A 6 3.91 1.40 2.39
C VAL A 6 4.38 -0.02 2.70
N GLY A 7 5.46 -0.14 3.45
CA GLY A 7 6.18 -1.39 3.71
C GLY A 7 7.32 -1.60 2.71
N GLN A 8 8.55 -1.64 3.22
CA GLN A 8 9.78 -1.76 2.41
C GLN A 8 10.50 -3.09 2.67
N GLY A 9 9.72 -4.18 2.72
CA GLY A 9 10.22 -5.56 2.64
C GLY A 9 10.59 -5.92 1.20
N TYR A 10 10.63 -7.21 0.87
CA TYR A 10 10.98 -7.69 -0.48
C TYR A 10 10.06 -7.10 -1.56
N VAL A 11 8.74 -7.17 -1.36
CA VAL A 11 7.75 -6.70 -2.33
C VAL A 11 7.82 -5.19 -2.53
N GLY A 12 7.84 -4.41 -1.44
CA GLY A 12 7.93 -2.94 -1.54
C GLY A 12 9.23 -2.48 -2.18
N THR A 13 10.34 -3.16 -1.87
CA THR A 13 11.65 -2.89 -2.50
C THR A 13 11.64 -3.22 -3.99
N ALA A 14 11.02 -4.34 -4.40
CA ALA A 14 10.89 -4.69 -5.81
C ALA A 14 10.12 -3.64 -6.61
N ILE A 15 8.97 -3.19 -6.08
CA ILE A 15 8.15 -2.13 -6.67
C ILE A 15 8.96 -0.83 -6.79
N LYS A 16 9.67 -0.45 -5.70
CA LYS A 16 10.52 0.74 -5.70
C LYS A 16 11.53 0.68 -6.84
N VAL A 17 12.34 -0.37 -6.89
CA VAL A 17 13.40 -0.53 -7.91
C VAL A 17 12.82 -0.58 -9.33
N GLY A 18 11.66 -1.24 -9.53
CA GLY A 18 11.04 -1.35 -10.84
C GLY A 18 10.42 -0.04 -11.33
N PHE A 19 9.89 0.78 -10.44
CA PHE A 19 9.19 2.02 -10.82
C PHE A 19 10.04 3.28 -10.74
N GLU A 20 11.11 3.31 -9.95
CA GLU A 20 11.97 4.46 -9.75
C GLU A 20 12.50 5.10 -11.05
N PRO A 21 12.80 4.35 -12.14
CA PRO A 21 13.22 4.94 -13.41
C PRO A 21 12.10 5.71 -14.14
N HIS A 22 10.83 5.51 -13.78
CA HIS A 22 9.67 5.96 -14.56
C HIS A 22 8.74 6.90 -13.79
N TYR A 23 8.77 6.88 -12.45
CA TYR A 23 7.84 7.60 -11.58
C TYR A 23 8.55 8.26 -10.41
N GLU A 24 7.97 9.33 -9.90
CA GLU A 24 8.32 9.87 -8.59
C GLU A 24 7.73 8.98 -7.49
N LEU A 25 8.57 8.54 -6.57
CA LEU A 25 8.19 7.60 -5.51
C LEU A 25 8.33 8.20 -4.13
N GLU A 26 7.35 7.94 -3.28
CA GLU A 26 7.40 8.16 -1.84
C GLU A 26 7.31 6.82 -1.12
N THR A 27 8.18 6.61 -0.15
CA THR A 27 8.22 5.36 0.62
C THR A 27 7.99 5.62 2.10
N TYR A 28 7.31 4.68 2.76
CA TYR A 28 7.10 4.69 4.20
C TYR A 28 7.24 3.27 4.75
N ASP A 29 8.09 3.12 5.76
CA ASP A 29 8.20 1.89 6.55
C ASP A 29 8.04 2.23 8.04
N ALA A 30 7.18 1.49 8.73
CA ALA A 30 6.86 1.77 10.14
C ALA A 30 7.94 1.30 11.11
N PHE A 31 8.83 0.40 10.68
CA PHE A 31 9.85 -0.24 11.51
C PHE A 31 11.27 0.16 11.15
N ASP A 32 11.47 0.71 9.94
CA ASP A 32 12.78 1.10 9.46
C ASP A 32 12.69 2.48 8.77
N GLU A 33 12.93 3.52 9.55
CA GLU A 33 12.86 4.91 9.09
C GLU A 33 13.87 5.20 7.95
N SER A 34 14.99 4.48 7.91
CA SER A 34 16.00 4.65 6.85
C SER A 34 15.49 4.27 5.46
N LYS A 35 14.39 3.50 5.38
CA LYS A 35 13.72 3.10 4.14
C LYS A 35 12.57 4.03 3.75
N SER A 36 12.31 5.06 4.53
CA SER A 36 11.27 6.04 4.27
C SER A 36 11.84 7.30 3.63
N THR A 37 11.14 7.87 2.64
CA THR A 37 11.46 9.20 2.09
C THR A 37 10.78 10.32 2.89
N GLY A 38 9.73 9.97 3.63
CA GLY A 38 8.95 10.88 4.45
C GLY A 38 8.00 10.15 5.38
N ASN A 39 7.05 10.85 5.92
CA ASN A 39 6.04 10.26 6.80
C ASN A 39 4.79 9.83 6.02
N LEU A 40 3.95 8.99 6.64
CA LEU A 40 2.73 8.48 6.01
C LEU A 40 1.74 9.59 5.62
N ALA A 41 1.72 10.72 6.32
CA ALA A 41 0.78 11.80 6.03
C ALA A 41 1.15 12.51 4.72
N ASP A 42 2.44 12.79 4.52
CA ASP A 42 2.94 13.40 3.28
C ASP A 42 2.72 12.47 2.10
N LEU A 43 3.06 11.16 2.24
CA LEU A 43 2.81 10.15 1.22
C LEU A 43 1.34 10.11 0.78
N VAL A 44 0.40 10.16 1.73
CA VAL A 44 -1.04 10.14 1.43
C VAL A 44 -1.52 11.40 0.70
N VAL A 45 -0.92 12.54 0.98
CA VAL A 45 -1.26 13.82 0.32
C VAL A 45 -0.71 13.90 -1.10
N GLU A 46 0.51 13.39 -1.29
CA GLU A 46 1.26 13.56 -2.54
C GLU A 46 0.99 12.45 -3.58
N CYS A 47 0.55 11.28 -3.14
CA CYS A 47 0.46 10.10 -4.01
C CYS A 47 -0.97 9.76 -4.44
N GLU A 48 -1.15 9.57 -5.74
CA GLU A 48 -2.41 9.15 -6.37
C GLU A 48 -2.63 7.63 -6.24
N VAL A 49 -1.54 6.88 -6.29
CA VAL A 49 -1.53 5.41 -6.13
C VAL A 49 -0.65 5.03 -4.96
N ILE A 50 -1.17 4.21 -4.04
CA ILE A 50 -0.44 3.77 -2.86
C ILE A 50 -0.42 2.24 -2.81
N PHE A 51 0.76 1.67 -2.98
CA PHE A 51 0.99 0.22 -2.80
C PHE A 51 1.15 -0.09 -1.32
N VAL A 52 0.40 -1.07 -0.83
CA VAL A 52 0.48 -1.59 0.53
C VAL A 52 1.13 -2.98 0.48
N CYS A 53 2.34 -3.06 1.03
CA CYS A 53 3.24 -4.21 0.96
C CYS A 53 3.64 -4.69 2.37
N VAL A 54 2.67 -4.78 3.27
CA VAL A 54 2.88 -5.14 4.68
C VAL A 54 2.64 -6.63 4.91
N PRO A 55 3.22 -7.23 5.98
CA PRO A 55 3.05 -8.64 6.26
C PRO A 55 1.59 -9.04 6.53
N THR A 56 1.24 -10.26 6.11
CA THR A 56 -0.02 -10.94 6.44
C THR A 56 0.29 -12.31 7.04
N PRO A 57 0.77 -12.35 8.30
CA PRO A 57 1.16 -13.61 8.93
C PRO A 57 -0.05 -14.54 9.13
N MET A 58 0.23 -15.81 9.30
CA MET A 58 -0.79 -16.79 9.63
C MET A 58 -1.14 -16.72 11.12
N ASN A 59 -2.43 -16.73 11.42
CA ASN A 59 -2.94 -16.89 12.77
C ASN A 59 -2.70 -18.33 13.29
N LYS A 60 -2.85 -18.54 14.61
CA LYS A 60 -2.68 -19.85 15.24
C LYS A 60 -3.65 -20.91 14.72
N ASP A 61 -4.81 -20.50 14.23
CA ASP A 61 -5.84 -21.35 13.65
C ASP A 61 -5.67 -21.62 12.15
N GLY A 62 -4.57 -21.12 11.55
CA GLY A 62 -4.28 -21.26 10.13
C GLY A 62 -4.91 -20.21 9.22
N THR A 63 -5.70 -19.29 9.76
CA THR A 63 -6.28 -18.20 8.97
C THR A 63 -5.26 -17.09 8.68
N CYS A 64 -5.51 -16.29 7.65
CA CYS A 64 -4.68 -15.15 7.32
C CYS A 64 -4.98 -13.97 8.28
N HIS A 65 -3.94 -13.41 8.89
CA HIS A 65 -4.04 -12.23 9.75
C HIS A 65 -4.07 -10.96 8.89
N THR A 66 -5.26 -10.40 8.67
CA THR A 66 -5.45 -9.22 7.82
C THR A 66 -5.42 -7.90 8.58
N ASP A 67 -5.37 -7.91 9.91
CA ASP A 67 -5.48 -6.69 10.74
C ASP A 67 -4.40 -5.66 10.44
N ILE A 68 -3.18 -6.10 10.09
CA ILE A 68 -2.09 -5.20 9.74
C ILE A 68 -2.44 -4.43 8.46
N VAL A 69 -2.89 -5.13 7.41
CA VAL A 69 -3.33 -4.53 6.15
C VAL A 69 -4.49 -3.57 6.39
N GLU A 70 -5.51 -4.01 7.12
CA GLU A 70 -6.71 -3.22 7.41
C GLU A 70 -6.34 -1.96 8.21
N SER A 71 -5.47 -2.08 9.23
CA SER A 71 -4.98 -0.95 10.01
C SER A 71 -4.23 0.08 9.15
N VAL A 72 -3.41 -0.38 8.20
CA VAL A 72 -2.70 0.52 7.28
C VAL A 72 -3.68 1.26 6.38
N VAL A 73 -4.66 0.57 5.80
CA VAL A 73 -5.69 1.21 4.95
C VAL A 73 -6.54 2.19 5.75
N ASP A 74 -6.90 1.85 7.01
CA ASP A 74 -7.60 2.77 7.93
C ASP A 74 -6.77 4.04 8.20
N ARG A 75 -5.48 3.90 8.42
CA ARG A 75 -4.56 5.04 8.63
C ARG A 75 -4.46 5.92 7.38
N ILE A 76 -4.34 5.32 6.19
CA ILE A 76 -4.34 6.04 4.91
C ILE A 76 -5.65 6.83 4.77
N ASN A 77 -6.80 6.17 4.95
CA ASN A 77 -8.11 6.84 4.87
C ASN A 77 -8.25 7.95 5.91
N SER A 78 -7.85 7.72 7.15
CA SER A 78 -7.92 8.72 8.23
C SER A 78 -7.08 9.96 7.91
N LYS A 79 -5.86 9.78 7.40
CA LYS A 79 -5.01 10.89 6.97
C LYS A 79 -5.67 11.67 5.82
N ARG A 80 -6.20 10.96 4.81
CA ARG A 80 -6.95 11.60 3.71
C ARG A 80 -8.09 12.45 4.22
N GLN A 81 -8.91 11.93 5.14
CA GLN A 81 -10.05 12.69 5.68
C GLN A 81 -9.61 13.97 6.41
N GLY A 82 -8.47 13.94 7.09
CA GLY A 82 -7.90 15.13 7.73
C GLY A 82 -7.52 16.23 6.73
N TYR A 83 -7.08 15.87 5.54
CA TYR A 83 -6.58 16.80 4.52
C TYR A 83 -7.61 17.16 3.42
N LEU A 84 -8.75 16.47 3.34
CA LEU A 84 -9.79 16.69 2.32
C LEU A 84 -10.32 18.12 2.25
N ARG A 85 -10.21 18.85 3.34
CA ARG A 85 -10.71 20.23 3.42
C ARG A 85 -9.79 21.25 2.74
N THR A 86 -8.53 20.93 2.51
CA THR A 86 -7.53 21.97 2.18
C THR A 86 -6.50 21.59 1.09
N ALA A 87 -6.17 20.33 0.89
CA ALA A 87 -4.97 19.96 0.12
C ALA A 87 -5.13 18.86 -0.94
N LEU A 88 -6.07 17.92 -0.77
CA LEU A 88 -6.17 16.78 -1.69
C LEU A 88 -6.88 17.15 -2.99
N LYS A 89 -6.16 17.03 -4.11
CA LYS A 89 -6.65 17.38 -5.45
C LYS A 89 -7.00 16.15 -6.29
N HIS A 90 -6.82 14.93 -5.76
CA HIS A 90 -6.97 13.68 -6.50
C HIS A 90 -7.66 12.59 -5.66
N ASP A 91 -8.27 11.63 -6.32
CA ASP A 91 -8.66 10.37 -5.72
C ASP A 91 -7.41 9.51 -5.47
N THR A 92 -7.48 8.58 -4.51
CA THR A 92 -6.38 7.67 -4.23
C THR A 92 -6.81 6.23 -4.48
N ILE A 93 -5.97 5.52 -5.21
CA ILE A 93 -6.08 4.08 -5.40
C ILE A 93 -5.11 3.41 -4.44
N VAL A 94 -5.63 2.61 -3.52
CA VAL A 94 -4.83 1.75 -2.64
C VAL A 94 -4.72 0.37 -3.26
N VAL A 95 -3.50 -0.04 -3.59
CA VAL A 95 -3.19 -1.33 -4.21
C VAL A 95 -2.66 -2.27 -3.14
N LEU A 96 -3.42 -3.29 -2.79
CA LEU A 96 -2.95 -4.33 -1.87
C LEU A 96 -2.05 -5.32 -2.63
N LYS A 97 -0.78 -5.32 -2.29
CA LYS A 97 0.19 -6.31 -2.75
C LYS A 97 0.31 -7.49 -1.77
N SER A 98 0.00 -7.24 -0.50
CA SER A 98 -0.07 -8.27 0.54
C SER A 98 -1.11 -9.32 0.18
N THR A 99 -0.80 -10.61 0.36
CA THR A 99 -1.74 -11.71 0.15
C THR A 99 -2.87 -11.62 1.17
N VAL A 100 -4.11 -11.52 0.69
CA VAL A 100 -5.31 -11.43 1.52
C VAL A 100 -6.38 -12.39 1.01
N PRO A 101 -7.27 -12.89 1.90
CA PRO A 101 -8.37 -13.77 1.51
C PRO A 101 -9.35 -13.09 0.53
N PRO A 102 -10.03 -13.87 -0.32
CA PRO A 102 -11.11 -13.37 -1.16
C PRO A 102 -12.16 -12.59 -0.34
N GLY A 103 -12.68 -11.50 -0.91
CA GLY A 103 -13.67 -10.62 -0.25
C GLY A 103 -13.07 -9.55 0.66
N THR A 104 -11.75 -9.55 0.93
CA THR A 104 -11.11 -8.52 1.76
C THR A 104 -11.23 -7.14 1.12
N THR A 105 -10.95 -7.00 -0.17
CA THR A 105 -11.08 -5.73 -0.90
C THR A 105 -12.54 -5.26 -0.97
N ASP A 106 -13.49 -6.17 -1.16
CA ASP A 106 -14.92 -5.84 -1.19
C ASP A 106 -15.38 -5.29 0.17
N ARG A 107 -14.92 -5.92 1.27
CA ARG A 107 -15.20 -5.46 2.63
C ARG A 107 -14.61 -4.09 2.88
N LEU A 108 -13.37 -3.84 2.48
CA LEU A 108 -12.71 -2.54 2.62
C LEU A 108 -13.41 -1.45 1.78
N ASN A 109 -13.70 -1.73 0.51
CA ASN A 109 -14.43 -0.79 -0.34
C ASN A 109 -15.82 -0.47 0.21
N LYS A 110 -16.53 -1.45 0.75
CA LYS A 110 -17.83 -1.23 1.42
C LYS A 110 -17.66 -0.35 2.66
N LYS A 111 -16.63 -0.59 3.48
CA LYS A 111 -16.29 0.19 4.68
C LYS A 111 -16.04 1.66 4.33
N TYR A 112 -15.35 1.93 3.21
CA TYR A 112 -14.96 3.28 2.79
C TYR A 112 -15.91 3.92 1.76
N LYS A 113 -16.99 3.25 1.38
CA LYS A 113 -17.94 3.72 0.35
C LYS A 113 -18.44 5.15 0.58
N LYS A 114 -18.58 5.57 1.85
CA LYS A 114 -18.99 6.94 2.21
C LYS A 114 -17.92 7.99 1.89
N TYR A 115 -16.68 7.59 1.73
CA TYR A 115 -15.54 8.43 1.38
C TYR A 115 -15.24 8.19 -0.11
N LYS A 116 -15.85 8.94 -1.01
CA LYS A 116 -15.87 8.69 -2.46
C LYS A 116 -14.50 8.73 -3.16
N ASN A 117 -13.47 9.12 -2.45
CA ASN A 117 -12.14 9.45 -2.97
C ASN A 117 -11.05 8.42 -2.61
N ILE A 118 -11.42 7.25 -2.17
CA ILE A 118 -10.52 6.11 -1.94
C ILE A 118 -11.12 4.85 -2.54
N SER A 119 -10.31 4.12 -3.29
CA SER A 119 -10.63 2.80 -3.83
C SER A 119 -9.54 1.82 -3.46
N VAL A 120 -9.91 0.61 -3.08
CA VAL A 120 -8.97 -0.46 -2.73
C VAL A 120 -9.07 -1.54 -3.80
N ILE A 121 -7.93 -1.88 -4.39
CA ILE A 121 -7.81 -2.96 -5.37
C ILE A 121 -6.81 -4.01 -4.89
N PHE A 122 -6.95 -5.24 -5.38
CA PHE A 122 -6.04 -6.34 -5.10
C PHE A 122 -5.18 -6.63 -6.32
N ASN A 123 -3.88 -6.62 -6.12
CA ASN A 123 -2.89 -6.98 -7.13
C ASN A 123 -1.79 -7.80 -6.47
N PRO A 124 -2.02 -9.11 -6.23
CA PRO A 124 -1.03 -9.98 -5.61
C PRO A 124 0.24 -10.06 -6.45
N GLU A 125 1.30 -10.48 -5.79
CA GLU A 125 2.60 -10.73 -6.42
C GLU A 125 2.95 -12.22 -6.32
N PHE A 126 3.89 -12.65 -7.16
CA PHE A 126 4.40 -14.02 -7.22
C PHE A 126 5.93 -14.04 -7.13
N LEU A 127 6.50 -13.09 -6.36
CA LEU A 127 7.94 -12.92 -6.23
C LEU A 127 8.54 -13.99 -5.32
N THR A 128 9.72 -14.45 -5.67
CA THR A 128 10.55 -15.27 -4.78
C THR A 128 11.49 -14.36 -3.98
N GLU A 129 11.73 -14.66 -2.72
CA GLU A 129 12.64 -13.87 -1.88
C GLU A 129 14.06 -13.78 -2.45
N ALA A 130 14.50 -14.83 -3.14
CA ALA A 130 15.83 -14.87 -3.73
C ALA A 130 16.01 -13.97 -4.97
N ASN A 131 14.93 -13.75 -5.75
CA ASN A 131 14.99 -13.06 -7.04
C ASN A 131 13.94 -11.96 -7.20
N PHE A 132 13.41 -11.41 -6.10
CA PHE A 132 12.25 -10.52 -6.10
C PHE A 132 12.33 -9.34 -7.06
N ILE A 133 13.52 -8.78 -7.33
CA ILE A 133 13.70 -7.67 -8.26
C ILE A 133 13.54 -8.14 -9.70
N GLU A 134 14.18 -9.25 -10.08
CA GLU A 134 14.08 -9.79 -11.45
C GLU A 134 12.69 -10.38 -11.73
N ASP A 135 12.10 -11.05 -10.73
CA ASP A 135 10.74 -11.56 -10.83
C ASP A 135 9.74 -10.41 -11.07
N PHE A 136 9.91 -9.26 -10.39
CA PHE A 136 9.06 -8.10 -10.59
C PHE A 136 9.18 -7.47 -11.98
N LYS A 137 10.39 -7.41 -12.53
CA LYS A 137 10.62 -6.85 -13.88
C LYS A 137 10.06 -7.73 -15.01
N ASN A 138 9.86 -9.02 -14.74
CA ASN A 138 9.42 -10.02 -15.73
C ASN A 138 7.95 -10.44 -15.55
N GLN A 139 7.17 -9.77 -14.72
CA GLN A 139 5.72 -9.98 -14.53
C GLN A 139 4.88 -9.36 -15.62
#